data_9fb1d6180e4791b1900e79fad495fa08
#
_entry.id   9fb1d6180e4791b1900e79fad495fa08
#
_cell.length_a   1.000
_cell.length_b   1.000
_cell.length_c   1.000
_cell.angle_alpha   90.00
_cell.angle_beta   90.00
_cell.angle_gamma   90.00
#
_symmetry.space_group_name_H-M   'P 1'
#
loop_
_entity.id
_entity.type
_entity.pdbx_description
1 polymer ?
#
loop_
_entity_poly.entity_id
_entity_poly.type
_entity_poly.pdbx_seq_one_letter_code
_entity_poly.pdbx_strand_id
1 'polypeptide(L)'
;MRKLAITIVVLIMAGITSCSLLLPEKFAVKGPILSTLFGTGIDAPADSVVETRFQLPEGFQIELFAEGIQKGRFMQFSPGGDLLISQPRTGRILHLLRDRDGDGRSDGQRVFLADLDQPHGLDFHEGYLYIGEGSAIVRIPYSESGPDTLSATGAPVRIVKGIPSGGNHWSRSPQVGPDGHLYVNVGSSCNVCEEEDARRGALLRYNLDGSGEEIFAAGLRNSVDFDWQPSTGALYATD
;
A
#
# COMPACT_ATOMS: atom_id res chain seq x y z
N MET A 1 -4.91 -16.10 40.15
CA MET A 1 -4.90 -15.67 38.72
C MET A 1 -4.18 -14.35 38.52
N ARG A 2 -4.50 -13.28 39.25
CA ARG A 2 -3.87 -11.94 39.06
C ARG A 2 -2.35 -11.91 39.32
N LYS A 3 -1.85 -12.63 40.33
CA LYS A 3 -0.40 -12.73 40.63
C LYS A 3 0.37 -13.50 39.56
N LEU A 4 -0.22 -14.57 38.98
CA LEU A 4 0.38 -15.37 37.93
C LEU A 4 0.50 -14.56 36.65
N ALA A 5 -0.52 -13.77 36.28
CA ALA A 5 -0.49 -12.88 35.11
C ALA A 5 0.60 -11.80 35.24
N ILE A 6 0.76 -11.21 36.44
CA ILE A 6 1.82 -10.20 36.67
C ILE A 6 3.21 -10.83 36.55
N THR A 7 3.41 -12.03 37.07
CA THR A 7 4.69 -12.74 36.99
C THR A 7 5.06 -13.08 35.53
N ILE A 8 4.07 -13.53 34.74
CA ILE A 8 4.29 -13.80 33.30
C ILE A 8 4.68 -12.53 32.54
N VAL A 9 3.99 -11.41 32.79
CA VAL A 9 4.31 -10.13 32.15
C VAL A 9 5.72 -9.67 32.51
N VAL A 10 6.12 -9.78 33.79
CA VAL A 10 7.48 -9.41 34.25
C VAL A 10 8.55 -10.30 33.60
N LEU A 11 8.31 -11.61 33.48
CA LEU A 11 9.22 -12.53 32.82
C LEU A 11 9.35 -12.27 31.32
N ILE A 12 8.26 -11.94 30.65
CA ILE A 12 8.28 -11.54 29.22
C ILE A 12 9.06 -10.23 29.05
N MET A 13 8.82 -9.23 29.88
CA MET A 13 9.55 -7.95 29.86
C MET A 13 11.04 -8.15 30.13
N ALA A 14 11.43 -8.97 31.12
CA ALA A 14 12.82 -9.30 31.40
C ALA A 14 13.48 -10.07 30.24
N GLY A 15 12.75 -10.98 29.59
CA GLY A 15 13.22 -11.72 28.41
C GLY A 15 13.48 -10.81 27.21
N ILE A 16 12.60 -9.84 26.96
CA ILE A 16 12.76 -8.86 25.86
C ILE A 16 13.96 -7.96 26.13
N THR A 17 14.15 -7.48 27.36
CA THR A 17 15.28 -6.60 27.74
C THR A 17 16.62 -7.36 27.67
N SER A 18 16.67 -8.62 28.06
CA SER A 18 17.88 -9.45 27.97
C SER A 18 18.26 -9.77 26.52
N CYS A 19 17.26 -10.01 25.65
CA CYS A 19 17.51 -10.27 24.24
C CYS A 19 18.09 -9.03 23.53
N SER A 20 17.63 -7.82 23.85
CA SER A 20 18.14 -6.58 23.26
C SER A 20 19.58 -6.24 23.67
N LEU A 21 20.03 -6.75 24.83
CA LEU A 21 21.40 -6.54 25.34
C LEU A 21 22.41 -7.58 24.80
N LEU A 22 21.94 -8.73 24.33
CA LEU A 22 22.80 -9.84 23.89
C LEU A 22 22.90 -9.97 22.36
N LEU A 23 22.03 -9.30 21.60
CA LEU A 23 22.10 -9.34 20.14
C LEU A 23 23.12 -8.32 19.59
N PRO A 24 23.94 -8.71 18.60
CA PRO A 24 24.77 -7.75 17.87
C PRO A 24 23.94 -6.58 17.35
N GLU A 25 24.53 -5.37 17.33
CA GLU A 25 23.82 -4.14 16.93
C GLU A 25 23.06 -4.24 15.59
N LYS A 26 23.55 -5.04 14.65
CA LYS A 26 22.91 -5.29 13.35
C LYS A 26 21.55 -6.00 13.45
N PHE A 27 21.25 -6.64 14.60
CA PHE A 27 19.96 -7.29 14.87
C PHE A 27 19.15 -6.56 15.96
N ALA A 28 19.69 -5.48 16.52
CA ALA A 28 18.98 -4.71 17.52
C ALA A 28 17.80 -3.97 16.87
N VAL A 29 16.60 -4.30 17.27
CA VAL A 29 15.40 -3.54 16.92
C VAL A 29 15.41 -2.25 17.75
N LYS A 30 15.94 -1.18 17.18
CA LYS A 30 15.93 0.15 17.79
C LYS A 30 14.58 0.82 17.45
N GLY A 31 13.55 0.57 18.26
CA GLY A 31 12.26 1.21 18.08
C GLY A 31 11.28 0.84 19.19
N PRO A 32 10.21 1.56 19.34
CA PRO A 32 9.18 1.27 20.34
C PRO A 32 8.44 -0.03 19.98
N ILE A 33 8.95 -1.16 20.48
CA ILE A 33 8.43 -2.52 20.21
C ILE A 33 6.92 -2.60 20.48
N LEU A 34 6.45 -1.92 21.50
CA LEU A 34 5.03 -1.91 21.88
C LEU A 34 4.17 -1.21 20.82
N SER A 35 4.58 -0.06 20.29
CA SER A 35 3.82 0.63 19.23
C SER A 35 3.80 -0.17 17.94
N THR A 36 4.89 -0.88 17.63
CA THR A 36 4.97 -1.78 16.48
C THR A 36 4.05 -2.99 16.67
N LEU A 37 4.00 -3.59 17.87
CA LEU A 37 3.15 -4.74 18.19
C LEU A 37 1.66 -4.37 18.21
N PHE A 38 1.31 -3.22 18.76
CA PHE A 38 -0.09 -2.78 18.88
C PHE A 38 -0.57 -1.97 17.67
N GLY A 39 0.33 -1.67 16.71
CA GLY A 39 -0.03 -0.96 15.49
C GLY A 39 -0.46 0.49 15.69
N THR A 40 -0.03 1.11 16.79
CA THR A 40 -0.38 2.50 17.13
C THR A 40 0.43 3.54 16.34
N GLY A 41 1.23 3.09 15.37
CA GLY A 41 2.14 3.95 14.63
C GLY A 41 3.48 4.12 15.36
N ILE A 42 4.42 4.72 14.67
CA ILE A 42 5.70 5.19 15.23
C ILE A 42 5.63 6.70 15.13
N ASP A 43 5.93 7.41 16.22
CA ASP A 43 6.06 8.84 16.16
C ASP A 43 7.11 9.22 15.11
N ALA A 44 6.88 10.28 14.38
CA ALA A 44 7.82 10.76 13.40
C ALA A 44 9.19 11.02 14.07
N PRO A 45 10.30 10.57 13.46
CA PRO A 45 11.61 10.91 13.95
C PRO A 45 11.85 12.43 13.82
N ALA A 46 12.59 13.01 14.74
CA ALA A 46 13.04 14.41 14.59
C ALA A 46 13.84 14.56 13.28
N ASP A 47 13.75 15.72 12.64
CA ASP A 47 14.42 16.01 11.36
C ASP A 47 15.91 15.70 11.39
N SER A 48 16.59 16.03 12.51
CA SER A 48 18.01 15.69 12.74
C SER A 48 18.30 14.17 12.70
N VAL A 49 17.34 13.32 13.03
CA VAL A 49 17.47 11.86 12.95
C VAL A 49 17.30 11.39 11.51
N VAL A 50 16.41 12.04 10.74
CA VAL A 50 16.22 11.76 9.32
C VAL A 50 17.50 12.11 8.56
N GLU A 51 18.03 13.30 8.73
CA GLU A 51 19.24 13.79 8.08
C GLU A 51 20.47 12.90 8.36
N THR A 52 20.59 12.36 9.58
CA THR A 52 21.74 11.50 9.94
C THR A 52 21.60 10.05 9.45
N ARG A 53 20.37 9.59 9.11
CA ARG A 53 20.12 8.20 8.68
C ARG A 53 20.13 8.00 7.18
N PHE A 54 19.91 9.03 6.41
CA PHE A 54 19.84 8.94 4.95
C PHE A 54 21.02 9.69 4.31
N GLN A 55 21.67 9.03 3.37
CA GLN A 55 22.67 9.66 2.50
C GLN A 55 21.97 9.97 1.18
N LEU A 56 21.80 11.25 0.91
CA LEU A 56 21.14 11.70 -0.33
C LEU A 56 22.19 12.16 -1.34
N PRO A 57 21.97 11.93 -2.64
CA PRO A 57 22.76 12.57 -3.68
C PRO A 57 22.67 14.10 -3.60
N GLU A 58 23.67 14.78 -4.14
CA GLU A 58 23.67 16.24 -4.21
C GLU A 58 22.42 16.75 -4.98
N GLY A 59 21.77 17.77 -4.42
CA GLY A 59 20.55 18.36 -4.98
C GLY A 59 19.24 17.67 -4.57
N PHE A 60 19.30 16.61 -3.73
CA PHE A 60 18.12 15.98 -3.17
C PHE A 60 17.94 16.38 -1.71
N GLN A 61 16.69 16.51 -1.29
CA GLN A 61 16.27 16.74 0.09
C GLN A 61 15.28 15.67 0.51
N ILE A 62 15.19 15.35 1.79
CA ILE A 62 14.18 14.46 2.36
C ILE A 62 13.48 15.21 3.49
N GLU A 63 12.16 15.24 3.43
CA GLU A 63 11.31 15.91 4.38
C GLU A 63 10.20 15.00 4.85
N LEU A 64 9.69 15.22 6.06
CA LEU A 64 8.54 14.53 6.57
C LEU A 64 7.27 15.23 6.08
N PHE A 65 6.57 14.64 5.10
CA PHE A 65 5.33 15.20 4.55
C PHE A 65 4.11 14.95 5.45
N ALA A 66 3.96 13.72 5.99
CA ALA A 66 2.82 13.37 6.84
C ALA A 66 3.19 12.30 7.87
N GLU A 67 2.52 12.32 9.01
CA GLU A 67 2.73 11.38 10.10
C GLU A 67 1.41 10.78 10.63
N GLY A 68 1.47 9.83 11.55
CA GLY A 68 0.27 9.19 12.11
C GLY A 68 -0.46 8.25 11.15
N ILE A 69 0.14 7.91 9.99
CA ILE A 69 -0.44 7.02 8.99
C ILE A 69 -0.23 5.58 9.42
N GLN A 70 -1.29 4.95 9.92
CA GLN A 70 -1.23 3.57 10.37
C GLN A 70 -1.25 2.60 9.19
N LYS A 71 -0.20 1.76 9.05
CA LYS A 71 -0.16 0.66 8.07
C LYS A 71 -0.43 1.09 6.63
N GLY A 72 -0.03 2.31 6.24
CA GLY A 72 -0.04 2.75 4.85
C GLY A 72 0.81 1.82 3.97
N ARG A 73 0.35 1.53 2.74
CA ARG A 73 1.01 0.59 1.84
C ARG A 73 1.27 1.15 0.46
N PHE A 74 0.29 1.74 -0.16
CA PHE A 74 0.37 2.24 -1.52
C PHE A 74 -0.09 3.69 -1.57
N MET A 75 0.54 4.49 -2.43
CA MET A 75 0.22 5.90 -2.62
C MET A 75 -0.11 6.16 -4.08
N GLN A 76 -1.09 7.02 -4.32
CA GLN A 76 -1.47 7.43 -5.66
C GLN A 76 -1.93 8.88 -5.64
N PHE A 77 -1.41 9.68 -6.57
CA PHE A 77 -1.95 11.01 -6.83
C PHE A 77 -3.20 10.92 -7.71
N SER A 78 -4.22 11.68 -7.37
CA SER A 78 -5.32 11.93 -8.29
C SER A 78 -4.86 12.79 -9.48
N PRO A 79 -5.61 12.83 -10.59
CA PRO A 79 -5.32 13.74 -11.70
C PRO A 79 -5.24 15.22 -11.30
N GLY A 80 -5.97 15.62 -10.28
CA GLY A 80 -5.92 16.97 -9.70
C GLY A 80 -4.78 17.18 -8.70
N GLY A 81 -4.03 16.12 -8.35
CA GLY A 81 -2.87 16.16 -7.48
C GLY A 81 -3.16 15.98 -5.98
N ASP A 82 -4.33 15.46 -5.61
CA ASP A 82 -4.61 15.04 -4.23
C ASP A 82 -3.99 13.66 -3.97
N LEU A 83 -3.38 13.46 -2.80
CA LEU A 83 -2.66 12.24 -2.48
C LEU A 83 -3.53 11.26 -1.69
N LEU A 84 -3.71 10.06 -2.22
CA LEU A 84 -4.36 8.94 -1.53
C LEU A 84 -3.35 7.93 -1.01
N ILE A 85 -3.66 7.33 0.16
CA ILE A 85 -2.89 6.23 0.74
C ILE A 85 -3.82 5.08 1.10
N SER A 86 -3.53 3.89 0.59
CA SER A 86 -4.25 2.67 0.98
C SER A 86 -3.75 2.13 2.32
N GLN A 87 -4.70 1.66 3.15
CA GLN A 87 -4.45 1.05 4.45
C GLN A 87 -5.11 -0.34 4.51
N PRO A 88 -4.48 -1.39 3.98
CA PRO A 88 -5.09 -2.72 3.84
C PRO A 88 -5.62 -3.31 5.16
N ARG A 89 -4.88 -3.13 6.25
CA ARG A 89 -5.23 -3.71 7.55
C ARG A 89 -6.43 -3.03 8.23
N THR A 90 -6.74 -1.81 7.85
CA THR A 90 -7.88 -1.05 8.39
C THR A 90 -9.05 -0.96 7.41
N GLY A 91 -8.86 -1.50 6.19
CA GLY A 91 -9.88 -1.44 5.14
C GLY A 91 -10.18 -0.03 4.66
N ARG A 92 -9.19 0.88 4.67
CA ARG A 92 -9.38 2.30 4.38
C ARG A 92 -8.48 2.81 3.28
N ILE A 93 -8.91 3.90 2.68
CA ILE A 93 -8.09 4.80 1.87
C ILE A 93 -8.12 6.17 2.54
N LEU A 94 -6.95 6.70 2.84
CA LEU A 94 -6.79 8.06 3.35
C LEU A 94 -6.55 9.03 2.20
N HIS A 95 -7.05 10.24 2.35
CA HIS A 95 -6.70 11.41 1.56
C HIS A 95 -5.84 12.32 2.43
N LEU A 96 -4.61 12.57 2.01
CA LEU A 96 -3.73 13.56 2.63
C LEU A 96 -4.03 14.92 2.02
N LEU A 97 -4.30 15.91 2.87
CA LEU A 97 -4.55 17.27 2.45
C LEU A 97 -3.24 17.91 1.95
N ARG A 98 -3.33 18.81 1.02
CA ARG A 98 -2.17 19.51 0.47
C ARG A 98 -1.55 20.42 1.51
N ASP A 99 -0.26 20.62 1.38
CA ASP A 99 0.46 21.69 2.03
C ASP A 99 0.05 23.03 1.41
N ARG A 100 -0.71 23.83 2.13
CA ARG A 100 -1.22 25.14 1.68
C ARG A 100 -0.45 26.31 2.31
N ASP A 101 0.14 26.10 3.46
CA ASP A 101 0.92 27.12 4.15
C ASP A 101 2.40 27.11 3.75
N GLY A 102 2.85 26.10 3.02
CA GLY A 102 4.19 26.01 2.44
C GLY A 102 5.24 25.55 3.44
N ASP A 103 4.85 24.85 4.51
CA ASP A 103 5.76 24.33 5.52
C ASP A 103 6.41 22.99 5.14
N GLY A 104 6.04 22.42 3.97
CA GLY A 104 6.51 21.13 3.47
C GLY A 104 5.73 19.94 4.01
N ARG A 105 4.67 20.16 4.78
CA ARG A 105 3.86 19.13 5.41
C ARG A 105 2.42 19.13 4.90
N SER A 106 1.78 17.99 5.02
CA SER A 106 0.34 17.87 4.77
C SER A 106 -0.45 18.60 5.85
N ASP A 107 -1.42 19.43 5.47
CA ASP A 107 -2.36 20.14 6.38
C ASP A 107 -3.32 19.21 7.13
N GLY A 108 -3.13 17.90 7.00
CA GLY A 108 -3.91 16.89 7.69
C GLY A 108 -4.32 15.73 6.81
N GLN A 109 -5.20 14.89 7.35
CA GLN A 109 -5.69 13.70 6.65
C GLN A 109 -7.14 13.42 6.96
N ARG A 110 -7.83 12.81 5.99
CA ARG A 110 -9.20 12.33 6.17
C ARG A 110 -9.41 10.96 5.56
N VAL A 111 -10.41 10.22 6.03
CA VAL A 111 -10.82 8.97 5.38
C VAL A 111 -11.54 9.31 4.09
N PHE A 112 -11.01 8.84 2.96
CA PHE A 112 -11.65 8.96 1.65
C PHE A 112 -12.67 7.83 1.44
N LEU A 113 -12.27 6.58 1.72
CA LEU A 113 -13.13 5.40 1.68
C LEU A 113 -12.85 4.50 2.90
N ALA A 114 -13.87 3.76 3.31
CA ALA A 114 -13.80 2.77 4.38
C ALA A 114 -14.50 1.46 3.96
N ASP A 115 -14.41 0.45 4.82
CA ASP A 115 -15.08 -0.85 4.67
C ASP A 115 -14.69 -1.62 3.39
N LEU A 116 -13.44 -1.43 2.94
CA LEU A 116 -12.83 -2.16 1.84
C LEU A 116 -12.12 -3.42 2.33
N ASP A 117 -12.03 -4.45 1.49
CA ASP A 117 -11.35 -5.72 1.81
C ASP A 117 -9.85 -5.65 1.42
N GLN A 118 -9.00 -5.28 2.38
CA GLN A 118 -7.54 -5.19 2.19
C GLN A 118 -7.14 -4.33 0.96
N PRO A 119 -7.60 -3.08 0.83
CA PRO A 119 -7.27 -2.25 -0.31
C PRO A 119 -5.76 -2.03 -0.44
N HIS A 120 -5.20 -2.19 -1.65
CA HIS A 120 -3.77 -2.05 -1.88
C HIS A 120 -3.46 -1.03 -2.98
N GLY A 121 -3.31 -1.47 -4.24
CA GLY A 121 -3.02 -0.59 -5.36
C GLY A 121 -4.22 0.27 -5.76
N LEU A 122 -3.93 1.44 -6.30
CA LEU A 122 -4.89 2.46 -6.69
C LEU A 122 -4.52 2.97 -8.08
N ASP A 123 -5.51 3.21 -8.94
CA ASP A 123 -5.31 3.87 -10.21
C ASP A 123 -6.51 4.73 -10.60
N PHE A 124 -6.26 5.90 -11.22
CA PHE A 124 -7.28 6.80 -11.69
C PHE A 124 -7.39 6.76 -13.22
N HIS A 125 -8.56 6.46 -13.73
CA HIS A 125 -8.81 6.48 -15.16
C HIS A 125 -10.25 6.92 -15.48
N GLU A 126 -10.40 7.89 -16.38
CA GLU A 126 -11.69 8.36 -16.95
C GLU A 126 -12.82 8.56 -15.92
N GLY A 127 -12.54 9.29 -14.83
CA GLY A 127 -13.54 9.60 -13.79
C GLY A 127 -13.82 8.46 -12.82
N TYR A 128 -13.03 7.40 -12.85
CA TYR A 128 -13.10 6.28 -11.91
C TYR A 128 -11.77 6.11 -11.18
N LEU A 129 -11.87 5.73 -9.90
CA LEU A 129 -10.78 5.16 -9.12
C LEU A 129 -10.93 3.65 -9.11
N TYR A 130 -9.89 2.95 -9.53
CA TYR A 130 -9.75 1.51 -9.46
C TYR A 130 -8.95 1.14 -8.23
N ILE A 131 -9.42 0.15 -7.48
CA ILE A 131 -8.85 -0.25 -6.19
C ILE A 131 -8.64 -1.75 -6.21
N GLY A 132 -7.41 -2.21 -5.96
CA GLY A 132 -7.11 -3.61 -5.77
C GLY A 132 -7.49 -4.06 -4.36
N GLU A 133 -8.44 -4.99 -4.25
CA GLU A 133 -8.76 -5.73 -3.03
C GLU A 133 -8.09 -7.11 -3.05
N GLY A 134 -8.04 -7.81 -1.93
CA GLY A 134 -7.38 -9.12 -1.84
C GLY A 134 -7.83 -10.13 -2.91
N SER A 135 -9.12 -10.16 -3.26
CA SER A 135 -9.71 -11.10 -4.23
C SER A 135 -10.55 -10.45 -5.32
N ALA A 136 -10.46 -9.12 -5.47
CA ALA A 136 -11.31 -8.37 -6.39
C ALA A 136 -10.65 -7.08 -6.86
N ILE A 137 -11.19 -6.50 -7.94
CA ILE A 137 -10.96 -5.10 -8.29
C ILE A 137 -12.28 -4.34 -8.12
N VAL A 138 -12.20 -3.27 -7.38
CA VAL A 138 -13.30 -2.34 -7.13
C VAL A 138 -13.14 -1.12 -8.02
N ARG A 139 -14.23 -0.63 -8.56
CA ARG A 139 -14.29 0.64 -9.29
C ARG A 139 -15.29 1.57 -8.61
N ILE A 140 -14.92 2.83 -8.42
CA ILE A 140 -15.78 3.84 -7.83
C ILE A 140 -15.72 5.14 -8.65
N PRO A 141 -16.84 5.77 -9.01
CA PRO A 141 -16.81 7.06 -9.65
C PRO A 141 -16.40 8.15 -8.63
N TYR A 142 -15.64 9.11 -9.10
CA TYR A 142 -15.20 10.24 -8.28
C TYR A 142 -15.42 11.57 -8.99
N SER A 143 -15.36 12.64 -8.22
CA SER A 143 -15.26 14.01 -8.72
C SER A 143 -14.14 14.75 -8.00
N GLU A 144 -13.54 15.68 -8.72
CA GLU A 144 -12.48 16.54 -8.23
C GLU A 144 -12.60 17.88 -8.96
N SER A 145 -12.82 18.96 -8.24
CA SER A 145 -13.02 20.32 -8.81
C SER A 145 -11.93 21.31 -8.42
N GLY A 146 -10.96 20.86 -7.62
CA GLY A 146 -9.82 21.65 -7.15
C GLY A 146 -9.08 20.94 -6.02
N PRO A 147 -8.09 21.60 -5.41
CA PRO A 147 -7.30 21.05 -4.32
C PRO A 147 -8.16 20.57 -3.15
N ASP A 148 -7.89 19.38 -2.63
CA ASP A 148 -8.56 18.74 -1.48
C ASP A 148 -10.07 18.53 -1.66
N THR A 149 -10.58 18.57 -2.90
CA THR A 149 -12.02 18.38 -3.19
C THR A 149 -12.34 16.97 -3.68
N LEU A 150 -11.34 16.11 -3.83
CA LEU A 150 -11.53 14.73 -4.26
C LEU A 150 -12.59 14.02 -3.40
N SER A 151 -13.62 13.48 -4.03
CA SER A 151 -14.73 12.80 -3.37
C SER A 151 -15.30 11.68 -4.23
N ALA A 152 -15.72 10.58 -3.59
CA ALA A 152 -16.47 9.53 -4.25
C ALA A 152 -17.89 10.03 -4.56
N THR A 153 -18.37 9.79 -5.79
CA THR A 153 -19.70 10.23 -6.24
C THR A 153 -20.70 9.08 -6.37
N GLY A 154 -20.29 7.85 -6.02
CA GLY A 154 -21.16 6.67 -6.03
C GLY A 154 -20.65 5.58 -5.11
N ALA A 155 -21.35 4.44 -5.11
CA ALA A 155 -20.95 3.27 -4.34
C ALA A 155 -19.82 2.49 -5.03
N PRO A 156 -18.92 1.85 -4.28
CA PRO A 156 -17.91 0.93 -4.83
C PRO A 156 -18.58 -0.28 -5.52
N VAL A 157 -18.13 -0.61 -6.73
CA VAL A 157 -18.60 -1.78 -7.50
C VAL A 157 -17.43 -2.71 -7.77
N ARG A 158 -17.53 -3.98 -7.32
CA ARG A 158 -16.57 -5.03 -7.66
C ARG A 158 -16.78 -5.47 -9.10
N ILE A 159 -15.91 -5.00 -10.01
CA ILE A 159 -15.95 -5.30 -11.45
C ILE A 159 -15.24 -6.63 -11.78
N VAL A 160 -14.15 -6.95 -11.08
CA VAL A 160 -13.48 -8.27 -11.14
C VAL A 160 -13.67 -8.96 -9.80
N LYS A 161 -13.99 -10.25 -9.81
CA LYS A 161 -14.22 -11.06 -8.60
C LYS A 161 -13.51 -12.41 -8.73
N GLY A 162 -13.18 -13.03 -7.60
CA GLY A 162 -12.60 -14.36 -7.58
C GLY A 162 -11.15 -14.40 -8.07
N ILE A 163 -10.41 -13.31 -7.96
CA ILE A 163 -8.96 -13.33 -8.13
C ILE A 163 -8.39 -14.22 -7.03
N PRO A 164 -7.44 -15.14 -7.34
CA PRO A 164 -6.84 -16.02 -6.34
C PRO A 164 -6.28 -15.22 -5.18
N SER A 165 -6.81 -15.42 -3.97
CA SER A 165 -6.44 -14.68 -2.76
C SER A 165 -5.69 -15.57 -1.77
N GLY A 166 -5.15 -14.95 -0.70
CA GLY A 166 -4.34 -15.65 0.30
C GLY A 166 -2.93 -15.96 -0.19
N GLY A 167 -2.16 -16.63 0.67
CA GLY A 167 -0.74 -16.87 0.43
C GLY A 167 0.13 -15.68 0.84
N ASN A 168 1.42 -15.76 0.49
CA ASN A 168 2.39 -14.75 0.91
C ASN A 168 2.27 -13.43 0.13
N HIS A 169 1.84 -13.48 -1.13
CA HIS A 169 1.79 -12.34 -2.05
C HIS A 169 0.34 -12.00 -2.41
N TRP A 170 -0.33 -11.34 -1.48
CA TRP A 170 -1.76 -11.07 -1.52
C TRP A 170 -2.13 -9.70 -2.11
N SER A 171 -1.16 -8.80 -2.32
CA SER A 171 -1.41 -7.46 -2.85
C SER A 171 -1.90 -7.49 -4.30
N ARG A 172 -2.71 -6.51 -4.66
CA ARG A 172 -3.23 -6.29 -6.02
C ARG A 172 -3.04 -4.84 -6.39
N SER A 173 -2.39 -4.60 -7.52
CA SER A 173 -2.22 -3.27 -8.08
C SER A 173 -2.93 -3.25 -9.44
N PRO A 174 -4.12 -2.64 -9.54
CA PRO A 174 -4.75 -2.38 -10.82
C PRO A 174 -4.09 -1.19 -11.47
N GLN A 175 -3.91 -1.22 -12.79
CA GLN A 175 -3.53 -0.07 -13.60
C GLN A 175 -4.16 -0.17 -14.99
N VAL A 176 -4.57 0.95 -15.55
CA VAL A 176 -5.11 0.99 -16.91
C VAL A 176 -3.98 1.32 -17.89
N GLY A 177 -3.75 0.40 -18.80
CA GLY A 177 -2.70 0.54 -19.82
C GLY A 177 -3.05 1.51 -20.94
N PRO A 178 -2.04 1.92 -21.71
CA PRO A 178 -2.24 2.83 -22.86
C PRO A 178 -3.10 2.23 -23.98
N ASP A 179 -3.34 0.92 -23.94
CA ASP A 179 -4.25 0.21 -24.84
C ASP A 179 -5.71 0.19 -24.34
N GLY A 180 -6.00 0.85 -23.23
CA GLY A 180 -7.34 0.95 -22.64
C GLY A 180 -7.82 -0.31 -21.92
N HIS A 181 -6.91 -1.21 -21.54
CA HIS A 181 -7.24 -2.40 -20.73
C HIS A 181 -6.79 -2.23 -19.28
N LEU A 182 -7.49 -2.91 -18.41
CA LEU A 182 -7.16 -2.98 -16.98
C LEU A 182 -6.19 -4.13 -16.73
N TYR A 183 -5.02 -3.84 -16.20
CA TYR A 183 -4.01 -4.82 -15.81
C TYR A 183 -4.01 -4.99 -14.30
N VAL A 184 -3.77 -6.22 -13.83
CA VAL A 184 -3.79 -6.56 -12.40
C VAL A 184 -2.68 -7.57 -12.11
N ASN A 185 -1.81 -7.27 -11.15
CA ASN A 185 -0.85 -8.25 -10.66
C ASN A 185 -1.50 -9.29 -9.74
N VAL A 186 -1.09 -10.54 -9.86
CA VAL A 186 -1.47 -11.61 -8.95
C VAL A 186 -0.22 -12.36 -8.52
N GLY A 187 0.23 -12.13 -7.30
CA GLY A 187 1.43 -12.78 -6.79
C GLY A 187 1.24 -14.28 -6.50
N SER A 188 2.35 -15.01 -6.45
CA SER A 188 2.37 -16.44 -6.11
C SER A 188 1.88 -16.70 -4.68
N SER A 189 1.38 -17.89 -4.42
CA SER A 189 0.91 -18.28 -3.09
C SER A 189 2.06 -18.45 -2.08
N CYS A 190 3.25 -18.78 -2.57
CA CYS A 190 4.44 -19.03 -1.78
C CYS A 190 5.70 -18.42 -2.44
N ASN A 191 6.85 -18.50 -1.77
CA ASN A 191 8.11 -17.98 -2.31
C ASN A 191 8.71 -18.85 -3.43
N VAL A 192 8.53 -20.17 -3.32
CA VAL A 192 9.05 -21.15 -4.28
C VAL A 192 8.08 -22.33 -4.31
N CYS A 193 7.17 -22.36 -5.27
CA CYS A 193 6.25 -23.47 -5.51
C CYS A 193 5.70 -23.43 -6.93
N GLU A 194 5.16 -24.55 -7.38
CA GLU A 194 4.30 -24.60 -8.54
C GLU A 194 2.89 -24.21 -8.11
N GLU A 195 2.27 -23.33 -8.87
CA GLU A 195 0.91 -22.84 -8.58
C GLU A 195 -0.15 -23.74 -9.23
N GLU A 196 -1.19 -24.05 -8.48
CA GLU A 196 -2.36 -24.79 -9.02
C GLU A 196 -3.24 -23.91 -9.91
N ASP A 197 -3.36 -22.62 -9.58
CA ASP A 197 -4.11 -21.64 -10.37
C ASP A 197 -3.14 -20.83 -11.24
N ALA A 198 -3.21 -21.02 -12.55
CA ALA A 198 -2.33 -20.36 -13.52
C ALA A 198 -2.39 -18.82 -13.50
N ARG A 199 -3.38 -18.22 -12.84
CA ARG A 199 -3.49 -16.78 -12.65
C ARG A 199 -2.55 -16.26 -11.57
N ARG A 200 -1.90 -17.12 -10.78
CA ARG A 200 -0.89 -16.73 -9.81
C ARG A 200 0.49 -16.58 -10.45
N GLY A 201 1.32 -15.72 -9.87
CA GLY A 201 2.62 -15.37 -10.45
C GLY A 201 2.47 -14.76 -11.85
N ALA A 202 1.48 -13.90 -12.03
CA ALA A 202 1.08 -13.40 -13.35
C ALA A 202 0.61 -11.94 -13.31
N LEU A 203 0.61 -11.31 -14.48
CA LEU A 203 -0.20 -10.13 -14.79
C LEU A 203 -1.44 -10.59 -15.56
N LEU A 204 -2.59 -10.26 -15.05
CA LEU A 204 -3.88 -10.48 -15.73
C LEU A 204 -4.30 -9.20 -16.45
N ARG A 205 -5.02 -9.36 -17.56
CA ARG A 205 -5.61 -8.26 -18.32
C ARG A 205 -7.12 -8.46 -18.44
N TYR A 206 -7.85 -7.35 -18.40
CA TYR A 206 -9.32 -7.29 -18.45
C TYR A 206 -9.76 -6.11 -19.31
N ASN A 207 -11.00 -6.16 -19.80
CA ASN A 207 -11.70 -4.95 -20.22
C ASN A 207 -11.97 -4.04 -19.00
N LEU A 208 -12.22 -2.74 -19.20
CA LEU A 208 -12.48 -1.79 -18.10
C LEU A 208 -13.75 -2.09 -17.30
N ASP A 209 -14.64 -2.94 -17.80
CA ASP A 209 -15.83 -3.44 -17.09
C ASP A 209 -15.55 -4.69 -16.26
N GLY A 210 -14.34 -5.22 -16.31
CA GLY A 210 -13.90 -6.43 -15.62
C GLY A 210 -14.14 -7.74 -16.39
N SER A 211 -14.67 -7.68 -17.60
CA SER A 211 -14.83 -8.83 -18.48
C SER A 211 -13.53 -9.17 -19.24
N GLY A 212 -13.52 -10.29 -19.95
CA GLY A 212 -12.43 -10.62 -20.87
C GLY A 212 -11.12 -10.99 -20.18
N GLU A 213 -11.19 -11.70 -19.04
CA GLU A 213 -9.99 -12.15 -18.31
C GLU A 213 -9.02 -12.92 -19.22
N GLU A 214 -7.76 -12.50 -19.22
CA GLU A 214 -6.66 -13.23 -19.83
C GLU A 214 -5.40 -13.14 -19.00
N ILE A 215 -4.52 -14.12 -19.11
CA ILE A 215 -3.17 -14.10 -18.55
C ILE A 215 -2.28 -13.37 -19.56
N PHE A 216 -1.91 -12.11 -19.26
CA PHE A 216 -1.07 -11.31 -20.14
C PHE A 216 0.40 -11.69 -20.04
N ALA A 217 0.91 -11.92 -18.82
CA ALA A 217 2.26 -12.38 -18.57
C ALA A 217 2.26 -13.36 -17.40
N ALA A 218 3.05 -14.43 -17.50
CA ALA A 218 3.18 -15.47 -16.48
C ALA A 218 4.65 -15.75 -16.14
N GLY A 219 4.89 -16.52 -15.08
CA GLY A 219 6.23 -16.88 -14.63
C GLY A 219 6.85 -15.86 -13.71
N LEU A 220 6.04 -14.97 -13.14
CA LEU A 220 6.42 -13.97 -12.15
C LEU A 220 6.25 -14.55 -10.74
N ARG A 221 6.97 -13.99 -9.76
CA ARG A 221 6.72 -14.32 -8.36
C ARG A 221 5.78 -13.32 -7.70
N ASN A 222 6.14 -12.05 -7.72
CA ASN A 222 5.35 -11.01 -7.05
C ASN A 222 5.65 -9.62 -7.63
N SER A 223 5.15 -9.36 -8.80
CA SER A 223 5.20 -8.00 -9.36
C SER A 223 4.31 -7.07 -8.52
N VAL A 224 4.91 -6.43 -7.51
CA VAL A 224 4.16 -5.56 -6.60
C VAL A 224 3.59 -4.38 -7.34
N ASP A 225 4.32 -3.89 -8.32
CA ASP A 225 3.90 -2.79 -9.19
C ASP A 225 4.51 -2.91 -10.59
N PHE A 226 3.90 -2.23 -11.54
CA PHE A 226 4.32 -2.18 -12.94
C PHE A 226 3.87 -0.86 -13.55
N ASP A 227 4.51 -0.47 -14.65
CA ASP A 227 4.18 0.78 -15.35
C ASP A 227 4.62 0.70 -16.83
N TRP A 228 4.16 1.62 -17.64
CA TRP A 228 4.53 1.73 -19.05
C TRP A 228 5.51 2.86 -19.27
N GLN A 229 6.58 2.56 -20.00
CA GLN A 229 7.50 3.61 -20.45
C GLN A 229 6.77 4.59 -21.39
N PRO A 230 6.68 5.88 -21.06
CA PRO A 230 5.86 6.82 -21.82
C PRO A 230 6.24 6.96 -23.30
N SER A 231 7.54 6.82 -23.64
CA SER A 231 8.04 7.01 -25.00
C SER A 231 7.87 5.80 -25.93
N THR A 232 7.74 4.59 -25.38
CA THR A 232 7.68 3.35 -26.16
C THR A 232 6.42 2.54 -25.96
N GLY A 233 5.67 2.79 -24.87
CA GLY A 233 4.55 1.96 -24.45
C GLY A 233 4.96 0.57 -23.94
N ALA A 234 6.25 0.31 -23.72
CA ALA A 234 6.72 -0.95 -23.18
C ALA A 234 6.36 -1.05 -21.69
N LEU A 235 5.76 -2.18 -21.29
CA LEU A 235 5.45 -2.47 -19.89
C LEU A 235 6.70 -2.97 -19.16
N TYR A 236 6.94 -2.41 -17.99
CA TYR A 236 7.96 -2.83 -17.04
C TYR A 236 7.29 -3.24 -15.73
N ALA A 237 7.69 -4.34 -15.16
CA ALA A 237 7.20 -4.84 -13.88
C ALA A 237 8.37 -5.15 -12.94
N THR A 238 8.17 -4.92 -11.64
CA THR A 238 9.09 -5.38 -10.59
C THR A 238 8.81 -6.86 -10.30
N ASP A 239 9.85 -7.64 -9.92
CA ASP A 239 9.66 -9.03 -9.48
C ASP A 239 10.71 -9.44 -8.43
#